data_c2782629fc8bdb05e668a8bd1300b99d
#
_entry.id   c2782629fc8bdb05e668a8bd1300b99d
#
_cell.length_a   1.000
_cell.length_b   1.000
_cell.length_c   1.000
_cell.angle_alpha   90.00
_cell.angle_beta   90.00
_cell.angle_gamma   90.00
#
_symmetry.space_group_name_H-M   'P 1'
#
loop_
_entity.id
_entity.type
_entity.pdbx_description
1 polymer ?
#
loop_
_entity_poly.entity_id
_entity_poly.type
_entity_poly.pdbx_seq_one_letter_code
_entity_poly.pdbx_strand_id
1 'polypeptide(L)'
;MKRHLYLVFIFFSGSFLHAQSADPLLSIVETEMKREWAEFQKAQQPPYFLAYRITDNQTYRLRGSLGSLVDENKQQSRFLHTSVRVGDYTFDDSHPMDDMEGGDGAFDFEGGRGRAQILPEENEPLAIEVVLWQQTQSAYRSALSAYKARKNVPVKSTAKRVSDFSKEEPSVFIEEKISTDTFFDAASWTQKIKKWSGAFLSLEGVVDGDVSIHVDYDRKYFVSTEGSRVAQNRTSAYLTVSASVRAEDGDIVPLHLSYYATLPGQLPNEDVVMKDIEVLKEKLIKLRTAPLAEPYTGPAILHARAAGVFFHEIFGHRVEGQRLKSKFDGQTFKDKVNQLVLPKSLSVLFDPTRQTFNNQLLNGYYQYDDEGVKARKVTVVENGILKTFLMSRTPIENFSNSNGHGRAEAEADVVTRQSNLIIENEKVVDMANLRKLLIAQCKKENMKYGYLFMEVLGGFTNTGRVMPNAFNIFPTEVYRIYVDGRPDELVRGVDLIGTPLAMFAEIQAADDKSEVFTGFCGAESGSVPVTAISPSLYVKRIETQKKMVTQVEKPLLTKPSDTNK
;
A
#
# COMPACT_ATOMS: atom_id res chain seq x y z
N MET A 1 -26.74 -48.26 -61.68
CA MET A 1 -26.92 -46.86 -61.23
C MET A 1 -27.27 -46.85 -59.76
N LYS A 2 -26.28 -46.59 -58.89
CA LYS A 2 -26.48 -46.46 -57.44
C LYS A 2 -26.41 -44.96 -57.09
N ARG A 3 -27.52 -44.39 -56.61
CA ARG A 3 -27.58 -43.03 -56.10
C ARG A 3 -27.13 -43.01 -54.65
N HIS A 4 -26.06 -42.29 -54.35
CA HIS A 4 -25.64 -42.00 -52.97
C HIS A 4 -26.34 -40.72 -52.48
N LEU A 5 -27.12 -40.86 -51.43
CA LEU A 5 -27.79 -39.75 -50.72
C LEU A 5 -26.79 -39.24 -49.65
N TYR A 6 -26.31 -37.99 -49.81
CA TYR A 6 -25.52 -37.32 -48.77
C TYR A 6 -26.47 -36.60 -47.82
N LEU A 7 -26.52 -37.05 -46.56
CA LEU A 7 -27.15 -36.34 -45.46
C LEU A 7 -26.17 -35.26 -44.96
N VAL A 8 -26.53 -33.99 -45.12
CA VAL A 8 -25.81 -32.85 -44.52
C VAL A 8 -26.38 -32.64 -43.11
N PHE A 9 -25.56 -32.93 -42.08
CA PHE A 9 -25.86 -32.56 -40.71
C PHE A 9 -25.44 -31.10 -40.50
N ILE A 10 -26.42 -30.20 -40.38
CA ILE A 10 -26.19 -28.84 -39.94
C ILE A 10 -26.12 -28.83 -38.41
N PHE A 11 -24.92 -28.71 -37.87
CA PHE A 11 -24.70 -28.44 -36.44
C PHE A 11 -25.07 -26.99 -36.15
N PHE A 12 -26.22 -26.78 -35.54
CA PHE A 12 -26.54 -25.50 -34.88
C PHE A 12 -25.71 -25.43 -33.59
N SER A 13 -24.58 -24.76 -33.61
CA SER A 13 -23.89 -24.33 -32.42
C SER A 13 -24.68 -23.19 -31.77
N GLY A 14 -25.59 -23.52 -30.88
CA GLY A 14 -26.25 -22.57 -30.01
C GLY A 14 -25.19 -21.96 -29.08
N SER A 15 -24.78 -20.73 -29.39
CA SER A 15 -24.04 -19.90 -28.41
C SER A 15 -25.00 -19.62 -27.26
N PHE A 16 -24.86 -20.33 -26.16
CA PHE A 16 -25.45 -19.93 -24.89
C PHE A 16 -24.80 -18.61 -24.48
N LEU A 17 -25.42 -17.49 -24.86
CA LEU A 17 -25.22 -16.24 -24.17
C LEU A 17 -25.68 -16.49 -22.72
N HIS A 18 -24.72 -16.73 -21.81
CA HIS A 18 -25.00 -16.57 -20.39
C HIS A 18 -25.42 -15.12 -20.21
N ALA A 19 -26.71 -14.86 -19.99
CA ALA A 19 -27.18 -13.59 -19.49
C ALA A 19 -26.48 -13.42 -18.12
N GLN A 20 -25.44 -12.59 -18.08
CA GLN A 20 -24.80 -12.17 -16.85
C GLN A 20 -25.90 -11.59 -15.97
N SER A 21 -26.20 -12.20 -14.83
CA SER A 21 -27.21 -11.69 -13.90
C SER A 21 -26.82 -10.25 -13.57
N ALA A 22 -27.70 -9.30 -13.88
CA ALA A 22 -27.43 -7.90 -13.61
C ALA A 22 -27.15 -7.73 -12.12
N ASP A 23 -26.01 -7.10 -11.77
CA ASP A 23 -25.67 -6.78 -10.37
C ASP A 23 -26.73 -5.77 -9.85
N PRO A 24 -27.56 -6.15 -8.85
CA PRO A 24 -28.69 -5.32 -8.43
C PRO A 24 -28.25 -3.95 -7.93
N LEU A 25 -27.18 -3.89 -7.13
CA LEU A 25 -26.67 -2.63 -6.59
C LEU A 25 -26.20 -1.70 -7.71
N LEU A 26 -25.44 -2.23 -8.68
CA LEU A 26 -24.97 -1.46 -9.83
C LEU A 26 -26.14 -0.87 -10.61
N SER A 27 -27.22 -1.65 -10.81
CA SER A 27 -28.42 -1.21 -11.53
C SER A 27 -29.15 -0.06 -10.82
N ILE A 28 -29.27 -0.13 -9.49
CA ILE A 28 -29.88 0.93 -8.67
C ILE A 28 -29.05 2.22 -8.80
N VAL A 29 -27.74 2.12 -8.59
CA VAL A 29 -26.80 3.25 -8.64
C VAL A 29 -26.79 3.93 -10.00
N GLU A 30 -26.80 3.16 -11.09
CA GLU A 30 -26.85 3.71 -12.46
C GLU A 30 -28.18 4.41 -12.74
N THR A 31 -29.27 3.87 -12.26
CA THR A 31 -30.61 4.45 -12.45
C THR A 31 -30.70 5.80 -11.73
N GLU A 32 -30.28 5.85 -10.49
CA GLU A 32 -30.30 7.08 -9.70
C GLU A 32 -29.32 8.13 -10.24
N MET A 33 -28.11 7.74 -10.63
CA MET A 33 -27.16 8.65 -11.28
C MET A 33 -27.77 9.32 -12.54
N LYS A 34 -28.43 8.55 -13.38
CA LYS A 34 -29.08 9.10 -14.60
C LYS A 34 -30.18 10.09 -14.24
N ARG A 35 -31.00 9.79 -13.23
CA ARG A 35 -32.07 10.66 -12.76
C ARG A 35 -31.51 12.00 -12.25
N GLU A 36 -30.52 11.93 -11.34
CA GLU A 36 -29.89 13.11 -10.75
C GLU A 36 -29.13 13.95 -11.77
N TRP A 37 -28.40 13.29 -12.69
CA TRP A 37 -27.70 13.99 -13.76
C TRP A 37 -28.65 14.79 -14.65
N ALA A 38 -29.80 14.23 -15.00
CA ALA A 38 -30.82 14.93 -15.78
C ALA A 38 -31.38 16.17 -15.04
N GLU A 39 -31.54 16.10 -13.73
CA GLU A 39 -31.96 17.25 -12.90
C GLU A 39 -30.86 18.31 -12.81
N PHE A 40 -29.58 17.91 -12.61
CA PHE A 40 -28.47 18.84 -12.58
C PHE A 40 -28.26 19.63 -13.86
N GLN A 41 -28.58 19.06 -15.03
CA GLN A 41 -28.48 19.79 -16.30
C GLN A 41 -29.46 20.98 -16.40
N LYS A 42 -30.47 21.05 -15.53
CA LYS A 42 -31.40 22.20 -15.40
C LYS A 42 -30.89 23.29 -14.45
N ALA A 43 -29.82 23.05 -13.70
CA ALA A 43 -29.26 24.00 -12.75
C ALA A 43 -28.57 25.19 -13.47
N GLN A 44 -28.55 26.35 -12.84
CA GLN A 44 -27.86 27.52 -13.38
C GLN A 44 -26.35 27.31 -13.59
N GLN A 45 -25.74 26.50 -12.74
CA GLN A 45 -24.33 26.08 -12.83
C GLN A 45 -24.29 24.55 -12.68
N PRO A 46 -24.50 23.78 -13.77
CA PRO A 46 -24.48 22.33 -13.69
C PRO A 46 -23.07 21.80 -13.35
N PRO A 47 -22.97 20.67 -12.67
CA PRO A 47 -21.70 19.96 -12.56
C PRO A 47 -21.30 19.42 -13.94
N TYR A 48 -20.00 19.29 -14.19
CA TYR A 48 -19.49 18.66 -15.40
C TYR A 48 -19.13 17.18 -15.19
N PHE A 49 -19.05 16.74 -13.92
CA PHE A 49 -18.70 15.38 -13.53
C PHE A 49 -19.43 14.95 -12.27
N LEU A 50 -19.93 13.72 -12.26
CA LEU A 50 -20.45 13.01 -11.09
C LEU A 50 -19.94 11.58 -11.12
N ALA A 51 -19.44 11.08 -10.00
CA ALA A 51 -19.09 9.67 -9.85
C ALA A 51 -19.47 9.15 -8.45
N TYR A 52 -19.81 7.87 -8.39
CA TYR A 52 -20.00 7.09 -7.18
C TYR A 52 -18.94 6.00 -7.11
N ARG A 53 -18.22 5.96 -6.00
CA ARG A 53 -17.37 4.85 -5.61
C ARG A 53 -18.01 4.16 -4.42
N ILE A 54 -18.31 2.87 -4.55
CA ILE A 54 -18.92 2.08 -3.49
C ILE A 54 -18.01 0.90 -3.17
N THR A 55 -17.82 0.64 -1.89
CA THR A 55 -17.13 -0.56 -1.38
C THR A 55 -18.10 -1.32 -0.48
N ASP A 56 -18.52 -2.50 -0.92
CA ASP A 56 -19.30 -3.47 -0.14
C ASP A 56 -18.31 -4.45 0.47
N ASN A 57 -18.01 -4.28 1.77
CA ASN A 57 -16.94 -4.95 2.49
C ASN A 57 -17.50 -5.98 3.48
N GLN A 58 -16.86 -7.15 3.54
CA GLN A 58 -17.04 -8.13 4.61
C GLN A 58 -15.67 -8.46 5.19
N THR A 59 -15.55 -8.32 6.50
CA THR A 59 -14.30 -8.58 7.23
C THR A 59 -14.53 -9.66 8.29
N TYR A 60 -13.57 -10.58 8.37
CA TYR A 60 -13.44 -11.55 9.45
C TYR A 60 -12.11 -11.35 10.15
N ARG A 61 -12.13 -11.28 11.47
CA ARG A 61 -10.92 -11.17 12.29
C ARG A 61 -10.97 -12.16 13.42
N LEU A 62 -9.91 -12.94 13.58
CA LEU A 62 -9.68 -13.80 14.75
C LEU A 62 -8.30 -13.48 15.32
N ARG A 63 -8.18 -13.40 16.63
CA ARG A 63 -6.93 -13.27 17.36
C ARG A 63 -6.87 -14.21 18.54
N GLY A 64 -5.79 -14.95 18.67
CA GLY A 64 -5.46 -15.73 19.85
C GLY A 64 -4.14 -15.29 20.45
N SER A 65 -4.01 -15.46 21.76
CA SER A 65 -2.83 -15.15 22.52
C SER A 65 -2.53 -16.30 23.49
N LEU A 66 -1.27 -16.76 23.51
CA LEU A 66 -0.79 -17.78 24.45
C LEU A 66 -1.76 -18.99 24.58
N GLY A 67 -2.28 -19.48 23.45
CA GLY A 67 -3.15 -20.65 23.38
C GLY A 67 -4.64 -20.41 23.59
N SER A 68 -5.06 -19.17 23.80
CA SER A 68 -6.47 -18.81 24.03
C SER A 68 -6.98 -17.88 22.93
N LEU A 69 -8.26 -18.04 22.55
CA LEU A 69 -8.93 -17.07 21.69
C LEU A 69 -9.18 -15.79 22.48
N VAL A 70 -8.78 -14.66 21.93
CA VAL A 70 -8.93 -13.33 22.55
C VAL A 70 -10.02 -12.51 21.89
N ASP A 71 -10.13 -12.60 20.57
CA ASP A 71 -11.06 -11.80 19.78
C ASP A 71 -11.56 -12.58 18.57
N GLU A 72 -12.86 -12.45 18.31
CA GLU A 72 -13.55 -12.92 17.11
C GLU A 72 -14.51 -11.85 16.65
N ASN A 73 -14.33 -11.34 15.44
CA ASN A 73 -15.16 -10.30 14.87
C ASN A 73 -15.53 -10.65 13.42
N LYS A 74 -16.81 -10.46 13.11
CA LYS A 74 -17.35 -10.47 11.75
C LYS A 74 -18.09 -9.16 11.53
N GLN A 75 -17.71 -8.41 10.52
CA GLN A 75 -18.31 -7.13 10.18
C GLN A 75 -18.68 -7.09 8.70
N GLN A 76 -19.81 -6.48 8.40
CA GLN A 76 -20.21 -6.08 7.06
C GLN A 76 -20.44 -4.59 7.06
N SER A 77 -20.05 -3.92 5.98
CA SER A 77 -20.23 -2.48 5.82
C SER A 77 -20.26 -2.13 4.35
N ARG A 78 -21.09 -1.16 3.99
CA ARG A 78 -21.11 -0.64 2.62
C ARG A 78 -20.90 0.86 2.66
N PHE A 79 -19.83 1.32 2.01
CA PHE A 79 -19.43 2.72 2.00
C PHE A 79 -19.67 3.32 0.61
N LEU A 80 -20.23 4.53 0.59
CA LEU A 80 -20.40 5.36 -0.59
C LEU A 80 -19.48 6.57 -0.49
N HIS A 81 -18.69 6.81 -1.51
CA HIS A 81 -17.98 8.06 -1.73
C HIS A 81 -18.54 8.73 -2.99
N THR A 82 -19.03 9.97 -2.85
CA THR A 82 -19.64 10.75 -3.94
C THR A 82 -18.70 11.86 -4.37
N SER A 83 -18.35 11.89 -5.66
CA SER A 83 -17.53 12.94 -6.25
C SER A 83 -18.38 13.77 -7.24
N VAL A 84 -18.55 15.06 -6.93
CA VAL A 84 -19.20 16.02 -7.83
C VAL A 84 -18.20 17.13 -8.13
N ARG A 85 -18.09 17.53 -9.41
CA ARG A 85 -17.20 18.62 -9.83
C ARG A 85 -17.96 19.70 -10.60
N VAL A 86 -17.66 20.95 -10.26
CA VAL A 86 -18.29 22.13 -10.85
C VAL A 86 -17.22 23.01 -11.50
N GLY A 87 -17.48 23.49 -12.71
CA GLY A 87 -16.53 24.20 -13.56
C GLY A 87 -16.30 23.45 -14.84
N ASP A 88 -15.06 23.14 -15.15
CA ASP A 88 -14.65 22.27 -16.25
C ASP A 88 -13.32 21.55 -15.91
N TYR A 89 -12.84 20.67 -16.80
CA TYR A 89 -11.60 19.92 -16.57
C TYR A 89 -10.37 20.81 -16.37
N THR A 90 -10.38 22.02 -16.90
CA THR A 90 -9.24 22.95 -16.82
C THR A 90 -9.23 23.72 -15.52
N PHE A 91 -10.43 24.18 -15.09
CA PHE A 91 -10.61 24.95 -13.87
C PHE A 91 -11.91 24.56 -13.18
N ASP A 92 -11.79 23.93 -12.01
CA ASP A 92 -12.93 23.47 -11.25
C ASP A 92 -12.87 23.89 -9.76
N ASP A 93 -13.77 23.31 -8.99
CA ASP A 93 -13.87 23.50 -7.53
C ASP A 93 -12.63 23.02 -6.76
N SER A 94 -11.73 22.29 -7.40
CA SER A 94 -10.48 21.78 -6.80
C SER A 94 -9.23 22.57 -7.17
N HIS A 95 -9.37 23.67 -7.93
CA HIS A 95 -8.21 24.47 -8.33
C HIS A 95 -7.38 24.92 -7.12
N PRO A 96 -6.04 24.73 -7.11
CA PRO A 96 -5.21 25.02 -5.96
C PRO A 96 -5.30 26.49 -5.53
N MET A 97 -5.54 26.75 -4.27
CA MET A 97 -5.56 28.11 -3.71
C MET A 97 -4.19 28.79 -3.81
N ASP A 98 -3.12 28.02 -3.83
CA ASP A 98 -1.75 28.50 -4.05
C ASP A 98 -1.55 29.27 -5.36
N ASP A 99 -2.32 28.92 -6.39
CA ASP A 99 -2.24 29.55 -7.70
C ASP A 99 -3.07 30.83 -7.79
N MET A 100 -3.80 31.19 -6.73
CA MET A 100 -4.69 32.35 -6.68
C MET A 100 -4.04 33.56 -5.96
N GLU A 101 -4.39 34.79 -6.37
CA GLU A 101 -3.91 35.99 -5.72
C GLU A 101 -4.41 36.07 -4.28
N GLY A 102 -3.50 36.32 -3.30
CA GLY A 102 -3.83 36.32 -1.88
C GLY A 102 -4.04 34.95 -1.24
N GLY A 103 -3.96 33.89 -2.00
CA GLY A 103 -3.97 32.52 -1.46
C GLY A 103 -2.64 32.20 -0.76
N ASP A 104 -2.69 31.83 0.51
CA ASP A 104 -1.51 31.41 1.28
C ASP A 104 -1.33 29.88 1.31
N GLY A 105 -2.30 29.14 0.74
CA GLY A 105 -2.25 27.68 0.59
C GLY A 105 -2.11 26.86 1.87
N ALA A 106 -1.96 27.54 3.02
CA ALA A 106 -1.66 26.89 4.30
C ALA A 106 -2.74 25.93 4.78
N PHE A 107 -3.93 25.99 4.20
CA PHE A 107 -5.10 25.19 4.60
C PHE A 107 -5.90 24.62 3.42
N ASP A 108 -5.31 24.53 2.24
CA ASP A 108 -5.89 23.75 1.15
C ASP A 108 -5.69 22.23 1.43
N PHE A 109 -5.87 21.85 2.69
CA PHE A 109 -6.30 20.51 2.97
C PHE A 109 -7.63 20.37 2.25
N GLU A 110 -7.72 19.43 1.34
CA GLU A 110 -8.93 19.05 0.61
C GLU A 110 -10.02 18.54 1.59
N GLY A 111 -10.24 19.31 2.63
CA GLY A 111 -11.26 19.09 3.62
C GLY A 111 -12.60 19.54 3.09
N GLY A 112 -13.30 18.67 2.40
CA GLY A 112 -14.66 18.97 2.00
C GLY A 112 -15.20 18.18 0.82
N ARG A 113 -14.40 17.37 0.19
CA ARG A 113 -14.92 16.36 -0.74
C ARG A 113 -15.54 15.25 0.08
N GLY A 114 -16.78 14.98 -0.17
CA GLY A 114 -17.70 14.12 0.55
C GLY A 114 -17.07 13.07 1.47
N ARG A 115 -17.33 13.17 2.76
CA ARG A 115 -17.06 12.06 3.66
C ARG A 115 -17.84 10.86 3.17
N ALA A 116 -17.21 9.68 3.15
CA ALA A 116 -17.91 8.45 2.84
C ALA A 116 -19.12 8.28 3.77
N GLN A 117 -20.20 7.81 3.20
CA GLN A 117 -21.43 7.53 3.92
C GLN A 117 -21.72 6.03 3.90
N ILE A 118 -22.36 5.57 4.96
CA ILE A 118 -22.83 4.18 5.02
C ILE A 118 -24.07 4.06 4.15
N LEU A 119 -24.03 3.11 3.21
CA LEU A 119 -25.20 2.66 2.46
C LEU A 119 -25.87 1.49 3.18
N PRO A 120 -27.18 1.27 2.95
CA PRO A 120 -27.86 0.04 3.38
C PRO A 120 -27.13 -1.21 2.86
N GLU A 121 -27.02 -2.23 3.69
CA GLU A 121 -26.41 -3.52 3.32
C GLU A 121 -27.33 -4.30 2.36
N GLU A 122 -28.64 -4.15 2.52
CA GLU A 122 -29.66 -4.72 1.64
C GLU A 122 -29.83 -3.88 0.37
N ASN A 123 -30.16 -4.54 -0.73
CA ASN A 123 -30.37 -3.87 -2.02
C ASN A 123 -31.82 -3.36 -2.15
N GLU A 124 -32.33 -2.65 -1.13
CA GLU A 124 -33.62 -1.97 -1.19
C GLU A 124 -33.47 -0.66 -1.98
N PRO A 125 -34.07 -0.56 -3.20
CA PRO A 125 -33.80 0.56 -4.10
C PRO A 125 -34.02 1.92 -3.47
N LEU A 126 -35.20 2.14 -2.88
CA LEU A 126 -35.55 3.45 -2.31
C LEU A 126 -34.61 3.88 -1.18
N ALA A 127 -34.18 2.95 -0.33
CA ALA A 127 -33.26 3.25 0.76
C ALA A 127 -31.87 3.68 0.24
N ILE A 128 -31.38 3.02 -0.81
CA ILE A 128 -30.11 3.36 -1.47
C ILE A 128 -30.23 4.70 -2.21
N GLU A 129 -31.28 4.88 -3.02
CA GLU A 129 -31.54 6.09 -3.80
C GLU A 129 -31.63 7.34 -2.93
N VAL A 130 -32.26 7.27 -1.76
CA VAL A 130 -32.34 8.40 -0.80
C VAL A 130 -30.97 8.80 -0.28
N VAL A 131 -30.08 7.84 0.04
CA VAL A 131 -28.72 8.15 0.47
C VAL A 131 -27.89 8.74 -0.66
N LEU A 132 -27.97 8.17 -1.87
CA LEU A 132 -27.32 8.71 -3.07
C LEU A 132 -27.74 10.17 -3.29
N TRP A 133 -29.04 10.44 -3.32
CA TRP A 133 -29.59 11.78 -3.50
C TRP A 133 -29.08 12.78 -2.43
N GLN A 134 -29.12 12.40 -1.15
CA GLN A 134 -28.64 13.27 -0.08
C GLN A 134 -27.17 13.62 -0.24
N GLN A 135 -26.32 12.61 -0.54
CA GLN A 135 -24.89 12.80 -0.70
C GLN A 135 -24.54 13.59 -1.95
N THR A 136 -25.21 13.34 -3.05
CA THR A 136 -25.03 14.08 -4.30
C THR A 136 -25.40 15.55 -4.12
N GLN A 137 -26.51 15.84 -3.44
CA GLN A 137 -26.90 17.21 -3.11
C GLN A 137 -25.88 17.92 -2.23
N SER A 138 -25.35 17.23 -1.22
CA SER A 138 -24.33 17.76 -0.33
C SER A 138 -23.02 18.05 -1.08
N ALA A 139 -22.54 17.07 -1.84
CA ALA A 139 -21.32 17.20 -2.64
C ALA A 139 -21.43 18.32 -3.68
N TYR A 140 -22.56 18.42 -4.37
CA TYR A 140 -22.80 19.51 -5.34
C TYR A 140 -22.77 20.89 -4.67
N ARG A 141 -23.43 21.07 -3.52
CA ARG A 141 -23.42 22.35 -2.79
C ARG A 141 -21.99 22.75 -2.38
N SER A 142 -21.20 21.80 -1.90
CA SER A 142 -19.81 22.00 -1.51
C SER A 142 -18.96 22.40 -2.72
N ALA A 143 -19.03 21.64 -3.81
CA ALA A 143 -18.32 21.92 -5.06
C ALA A 143 -18.71 23.28 -5.65
N LEU A 144 -20.01 23.61 -5.69
CA LEU A 144 -20.50 24.89 -6.19
C LEU A 144 -19.97 26.06 -5.34
N SER A 145 -19.97 25.92 -4.02
CA SER A 145 -19.42 26.92 -3.10
C SER A 145 -17.92 27.14 -3.32
N ALA A 146 -17.17 26.03 -3.39
CA ALA A 146 -15.74 26.05 -3.65
C ALA A 146 -15.39 26.68 -5.01
N TYR A 147 -16.11 26.29 -6.06
CA TYR A 147 -15.94 26.86 -7.39
C TYR A 147 -16.21 28.38 -7.43
N LYS A 148 -17.32 28.85 -6.80
CA LYS A 148 -17.64 30.27 -6.72
C LYS A 148 -16.57 31.05 -5.95
N ALA A 149 -16.04 30.52 -4.88
CA ALA A 149 -14.96 31.15 -4.13
C ALA A 149 -13.71 31.33 -5.00
N ARG A 150 -13.33 30.31 -5.77
CA ARG A 150 -12.13 30.32 -6.65
C ARG A 150 -12.32 31.19 -7.90
N LYS A 151 -13.47 31.09 -8.56
CA LYS A 151 -13.77 31.80 -9.82
C LYS A 151 -13.65 33.33 -9.71
N ASN A 152 -13.90 33.89 -8.53
CA ASN A 152 -13.90 35.33 -8.31
C ASN A 152 -12.52 35.89 -7.90
N VAL A 153 -11.52 35.03 -7.75
CA VAL A 153 -10.15 35.43 -7.39
C VAL A 153 -9.25 35.29 -8.62
N PRO A 154 -8.46 36.28 -8.98
CA PRO A 154 -7.53 36.19 -10.09
C PRO A 154 -6.47 35.08 -9.86
N VAL A 155 -6.17 34.33 -10.91
CA VAL A 155 -5.05 33.38 -10.91
C VAL A 155 -3.74 34.16 -11.06
N LYS A 156 -2.73 33.83 -10.25
CA LYS A 156 -1.40 34.45 -10.31
C LYS A 156 -0.81 34.33 -11.72
N SER A 157 -0.20 35.38 -12.21
CA SER A 157 0.48 35.37 -13.52
C SER A 157 1.64 34.38 -13.62
N THR A 158 2.16 33.94 -12.45
CA THR A 158 3.23 32.95 -12.33
C THR A 158 2.71 31.51 -12.22
N ALA A 159 1.39 31.32 -12.09
CA ALA A 159 0.79 29.99 -12.02
C ALA A 159 0.95 29.27 -13.36
N LYS A 160 1.35 28.02 -13.28
CA LYS A 160 1.46 27.16 -14.47
C LYS A 160 0.06 26.66 -14.86
N ARG A 161 -0.22 26.67 -16.15
CA ARG A 161 -1.51 26.18 -16.67
C ARG A 161 -1.51 24.65 -16.66
N VAL A 162 -2.04 24.08 -15.58
CA VAL A 162 -2.27 22.63 -15.43
C VAL A 162 -3.75 22.43 -15.16
N SER A 163 -4.39 21.52 -15.86
CA SER A 163 -5.80 21.18 -15.64
C SER A 163 -6.01 20.64 -14.22
N ASP A 164 -7.20 20.84 -13.66
CA ASP A 164 -7.51 20.38 -12.32
C ASP A 164 -7.90 18.91 -12.28
N PHE A 165 -8.50 18.41 -13.37
CA PHE A 165 -8.90 17.02 -13.50
C PHE A 165 -8.60 16.49 -14.91
N SER A 166 -8.19 15.23 -15.03
CA SER A 166 -7.97 14.60 -16.33
C SER A 166 -9.25 14.02 -16.88
N LYS A 167 -9.39 14.12 -18.21
CA LYS A 167 -10.43 13.39 -18.93
C LYS A 167 -9.87 12.05 -19.39
N GLU A 168 -10.52 10.97 -18.95
CA GLU A 168 -10.08 9.61 -19.27
C GLU A 168 -11.15 8.89 -20.10
N GLU A 169 -10.73 7.90 -20.88
CA GLU A 169 -11.67 7.03 -21.58
C GLU A 169 -12.47 6.20 -20.59
N PRO A 170 -13.80 6.09 -20.75
CA PRO A 170 -14.64 5.33 -19.84
C PRO A 170 -14.30 3.84 -19.86
N SER A 171 -14.29 3.24 -18.71
CA SER A 171 -14.02 1.82 -18.51
C SER A 171 -15.31 1.05 -18.25
N VAL A 172 -15.52 -0.06 -18.97
CA VAL A 172 -16.64 -0.99 -18.70
C VAL A 172 -16.05 -2.35 -18.33
N PHE A 173 -16.19 -2.71 -17.07
CA PHE A 173 -15.71 -3.98 -16.53
C PHE A 173 -16.59 -4.44 -15.37
N ILE A 174 -17.24 -5.57 -15.52
CA ILE A 174 -18.11 -6.16 -14.49
C ILE A 174 -17.65 -7.59 -14.27
N GLU A 175 -16.93 -7.80 -13.18
CA GLU A 175 -16.51 -9.11 -12.72
C GLU A 175 -17.69 -9.83 -12.04
N GLU A 176 -17.75 -11.15 -12.13
CA GLU A 176 -18.75 -11.94 -11.40
C GLU A 176 -18.55 -11.82 -9.90
N LYS A 177 -19.66 -11.64 -9.14
CA LYS A 177 -19.60 -11.54 -7.68
C LYS A 177 -19.22 -12.88 -7.07
N ILE A 178 -18.18 -12.90 -6.23
CA ILE A 178 -17.77 -14.09 -5.47
C ILE A 178 -18.79 -14.38 -4.37
N SER A 179 -19.20 -15.64 -4.20
CA SER A 179 -19.98 -16.06 -3.04
C SER A 179 -19.11 -16.03 -1.77
N THR A 180 -19.64 -15.44 -0.70
CA THR A 180 -18.96 -15.34 0.59
C THR A 180 -19.43 -16.38 1.61
N ASP A 181 -20.40 -17.23 1.28
CA ASP A 181 -21.03 -18.17 2.23
C ASP A 181 -20.04 -19.20 2.81
N THR A 182 -19.05 -19.60 2.03
CA THR A 182 -18.01 -20.57 2.43
C THR A 182 -16.61 -19.96 2.43
N PHE A 183 -16.52 -18.64 2.41
CA PHE A 183 -15.27 -17.92 2.23
C PHE A 183 -14.31 -18.08 3.41
N PHE A 184 -14.83 -18.20 4.64
CA PHE A 184 -14.04 -18.30 5.85
C PHE A 184 -14.64 -19.28 6.88
N ASP A 185 -13.88 -20.34 7.21
CA ASP A 185 -14.22 -21.30 8.27
C ASP A 185 -13.63 -20.84 9.61
N ALA A 186 -14.40 -20.02 10.35
CA ALA A 186 -13.97 -19.46 11.63
C ALA A 186 -13.62 -20.55 12.67
N ALA A 187 -14.35 -21.67 12.68
CA ALA A 187 -14.13 -22.74 13.66
C ALA A 187 -12.78 -23.44 13.44
N SER A 188 -12.45 -23.78 12.18
CA SER A 188 -11.15 -24.34 11.81
C SER A 188 -10.01 -23.38 12.12
N TRP A 189 -10.17 -22.11 11.76
CA TRP A 189 -9.14 -21.09 12.02
C TRP A 189 -8.94 -20.82 13.51
N THR A 190 -9.99 -20.85 14.32
CA THR A 190 -9.88 -20.72 15.78
C THR A 190 -8.99 -21.82 16.37
N GLN A 191 -9.13 -23.08 15.92
CA GLN A 191 -8.28 -24.17 16.40
C GLN A 191 -6.80 -23.94 16.04
N LYS A 192 -6.53 -23.54 14.80
CA LYS A 192 -5.15 -23.23 14.33
C LYS A 192 -4.54 -22.10 15.14
N ILE A 193 -5.25 -20.98 15.30
CA ILE A 193 -4.78 -19.79 16.03
C ILE A 193 -4.45 -20.12 17.49
N LYS A 194 -5.32 -20.87 18.17
CA LYS A 194 -5.06 -21.33 19.56
C LYS A 194 -3.80 -22.20 19.63
N LYS A 195 -3.65 -23.15 18.70
CA LYS A 195 -2.49 -24.03 18.65
C LYS A 195 -1.19 -23.26 18.41
N TRP A 196 -1.20 -22.37 17.41
CA TRP A 196 -0.01 -21.61 17.01
C TRP A 196 0.40 -20.59 18.08
N SER A 197 -0.54 -19.84 18.65
CA SER A 197 -0.22 -18.92 19.75
C SER A 197 0.21 -19.65 21.03
N GLY A 198 -0.29 -20.87 21.26
CA GLY A 198 0.12 -21.73 22.37
C GLY A 198 1.58 -22.18 22.31
N ALA A 199 2.20 -22.22 21.13
CA ALA A 199 3.62 -22.55 20.97
C ALA A 199 4.55 -21.57 21.70
N PHE A 200 4.10 -20.34 21.97
CA PHE A 200 4.89 -19.34 22.70
C PHE A 200 4.88 -19.52 24.22
N LEU A 201 4.01 -20.36 24.77
CA LEU A 201 4.00 -20.66 26.23
C LEU A 201 5.34 -21.20 26.73
N SER A 202 6.09 -21.92 25.88
CA SER A 202 7.41 -22.45 26.22
C SER A 202 8.57 -21.48 26.00
N LEU A 203 8.32 -20.27 25.47
CA LEU A 203 9.35 -19.29 25.17
C LEU A 203 9.81 -18.58 26.45
N GLU A 204 11.10 -18.69 26.78
CA GLU A 204 11.64 -18.05 27.96
C GLU A 204 11.61 -16.52 27.86
N GLY A 205 11.12 -15.86 28.93
CA GLY A 205 11.00 -14.40 28.97
C GLY A 205 9.89 -13.85 28.06
N VAL A 206 8.98 -14.71 27.56
CA VAL A 206 7.86 -14.26 26.73
C VAL A 206 7.00 -13.23 27.46
N VAL A 207 6.69 -12.15 26.79
CA VAL A 207 5.77 -11.10 27.26
C VAL A 207 4.40 -11.29 26.62
N ASP A 208 4.38 -11.50 25.33
CA ASP A 208 3.20 -11.83 24.52
C ASP A 208 3.55 -12.85 23.43
N GLY A 209 2.51 -13.49 22.88
CA GLY A 209 2.63 -14.44 21.78
C GLY A 209 1.29 -14.57 21.10
N ASP A 210 1.07 -13.74 20.07
CA ASP A 210 -0.19 -13.55 19.39
C ASP A 210 -0.17 -14.16 17.99
N VAL A 211 -1.29 -14.72 17.60
CA VAL A 211 -1.57 -15.11 16.22
C VAL A 211 -2.91 -14.53 15.81
N SER A 212 -2.95 -13.85 14.70
CA SER A 212 -4.21 -13.27 14.17
C SER A 212 -4.35 -13.55 12.69
N ILE A 213 -5.60 -13.76 12.27
CA ILE A 213 -5.97 -13.76 10.87
C ILE A 213 -6.98 -12.64 10.61
N HIS A 214 -6.77 -11.91 9.53
CA HIS A 214 -7.65 -10.90 9.00
C HIS A 214 -8.00 -11.27 7.57
N VAL A 215 -9.29 -11.36 7.27
CA VAL A 215 -9.78 -11.76 5.95
C VAL A 215 -10.78 -10.71 5.49
N ASP A 216 -10.51 -10.12 4.33
CA ASP A 216 -11.39 -9.15 3.71
C ASP A 216 -11.92 -9.66 2.38
N TYR A 217 -13.16 -9.37 2.14
CA TYR A 217 -13.79 -9.40 0.85
C TYR A 217 -14.39 -8.04 0.55
N ASP A 218 -13.88 -7.38 -0.50
CA ASP A 218 -14.42 -6.13 -1.03
C ASP A 218 -15.05 -6.38 -2.38
N ARG A 219 -16.28 -5.95 -2.56
CA ARG A 219 -16.88 -5.71 -3.86
C ARG A 219 -16.84 -4.21 -4.12
N LYS A 220 -15.99 -3.79 -5.04
CA LYS A 220 -15.77 -2.38 -5.37
C LYS A 220 -16.53 -2.01 -6.64
N TYR A 221 -17.24 -0.88 -6.59
CA TYR A 221 -17.95 -0.30 -7.72
C TYR A 221 -17.46 1.11 -7.99
N PHE A 222 -17.34 1.44 -9.27
CA PHE A 222 -17.14 2.80 -9.73
C PHE A 222 -18.06 3.07 -10.91
N VAL A 223 -18.89 4.12 -10.79
CA VAL A 223 -19.82 4.55 -11.85
C VAL A 223 -19.65 6.05 -12.03
N SER A 224 -19.56 6.53 -13.27
CA SER A 224 -19.42 7.96 -13.57
C SER A 224 -20.27 8.42 -14.74
N THR A 225 -20.54 9.72 -14.78
CA THR A 225 -21.25 10.39 -15.88
C THR A 225 -20.46 10.41 -17.19
N GLU A 226 -19.16 10.09 -17.17
CA GLU A 226 -18.36 9.87 -18.38
C GLU A 226 -18.64 8.51 -19.03
N GLY A 227 -19.37 7.62 -18.34
CA GLY A 227 -19.75 6.30 -18.85
C GLY A 227 -18.95 5.13 -18.25
N SER A 228 -18.07 5.37 -17.29
CA SER A 228 -17.38 4.27 -16.60
C SER A 228 -18.35 3.46 -15.75
N ARG A 229 -18.21 2.12 -15.82
CA ARG A 229 -18.99 1.11 -15.09
C ARG A 229 -18.05 -0.01 -14.69
N VAL A 230 -17.47 0.09 -13.51
CA VAL A 230 -16.51 -0.90 -13.00
C VAL A 230 -17.09 -1.57 -11.77
N ALA A 231 -17.12 -2.90 -11.76
CA ALA A 231 -17.41 -3.70 -10.58
C ALA A 231 -16.39 -4.85 -10.49
N GLN A 232 -15.57 -4.85 -9.45
CA GLN A 232 -14.49 -5.80 -9.28
C GLN A 232 -14.44 -6.32 -7.85
N ASN A 233 -13.95 -7.55 -7.69
CA ASN A 233 -13.73 -8.15 -6.39
C ASN A 233 -12.29 -7.92 -5.94
N ARG A 234 -12.10 -7.75 -4.65
CA ARG A 234 -10.81 -7.84 -4.01
C ARG A 234 -10.95 -8.71 -2.78
N THR A 235 -10.14 -9.75 -2.70
CA THR A 235 -10.08 -10.63 -1.53
C THR A 235 -8.68 -10.59 -0.96
N SER A 236 -8.57 -10.67 0.36
CA SER A 236 -7.28 -10.78 1.04
C SER A 236 -7.39 -11.61 2.31
N ALA A 237 -6.36 -12.37 2.60
CA ALA A 237 -6.18 -13.08 3.85
C ALA A 237 -4.78 -12.79 4.39
N TYR A 238 -4.73 -12.23 5.58
CA TYR A 238 -3.51 -11.86 6.28
C TYR A 238 -3.40 -12.67 7.56
N LEU A 239 -2.35 -13.49 7.65
CA LEU A 239 -2.00 -14.21 8.87
C LEU A 239 -0.76 -13.55 9.46
N THR A 240 -0.87 -13.07 10.69
CA THR A 240 0.24 -12.48 11.44
C THR A 240 0.52 -13.32 12.68
N VAL A 241 1.80 -13.62 12.88
CA VAL A 241 2.33 -14.26 14.08
C VAL A 241 3.29 -13.26 14.71
N SER A 242 3.07 -12.89 15.95
CA SER A 242 3.95 -11.97 16.67
C SER A 242 4.23 -12.48 18.08
N ALA A 243 5.45 -12.26 18.54
CA ALA A 243 5.81 -12.52 19.93
C ALA A 243 6.83 -11.49 20.38
N SER A 244 6.86 -11.22 21.68
CA SER A 244 7.87 -10.39 22.28
C SER A 244 8.46 -11.05 23.53
N VAL A 245 9.73 -10.75 23.76
CA VAL A 245 10.46 -11.19 24.95
C VAL A 245 11.06 -10.00 25.68
N ARG A 246 11.24 -10.15 26.97
CA ARG A 246 11.99 -9.17 27.77
C ARG A 246 13.48 -9.49 27.70
N ALA A 247 14.26 -8.53 27.20
CA ALA A 247 15.71 -8.59 27.23
C ALA A 247 16.29 -8.44 28.67
N GLU A 248 17.55 -8.79 28.87
CA GLU A 248 18.20 -8.73 30.19
C GLU A 248 18.29 -7.32 30.76
N ASP A 249 18.37 -6.31 29.88
CA ASP A 249 18.38 -4.89 30.27
C ASP A 249 16.97 -4.31 30.51
N GLY A 250 15.91 -5.13 30.36
CA GLY A 250 14.52 -4.75 30.59
C GLY A 250 13.75 -4.34 29.34
N ASP A 251 14.41 -4.15 28.19
CA ASP A 251 13.77 -3.79 26.93
C ASP A 251 12.82 -4.89 26.43
N ILE A 252 11.76 -4.50 25.74
CA ILE A 252 10.83 -5.42 25.08
C ILE A 252 11.21 -5.55 23.61
N VAL A 253 11.57 -6.75 23.21
CA VAL A 253 12.02 -7.07 21.84
C VAL A 253 10.95 -7.84 21.11
N PRO A 254 10.22 -7.22 20.17
CA PRO A 254 9.22 -7.89 19.36
C PRO A 254 9.82 -8.45 18.07
N LEU A 255 9.31 -9.59 17.62
CA LEU A 255 9.42 -10.08 16.25
C LEU A 255 8.05 -10.49 15.73
N HIS A 256 7.93 -10.51 14.42
CA HIS A 256 6.70 -10.93 13.75
C HIS A 256 6.99 -11.65 12.44
N LEU A 257 6.03 -12.48 12.01
CA LEU A 257 5.93 -13.07 10.69
C LEU A 257 4.58 -12.64 10.10
N SER A 258 4.54 -12.41 8.81
CA SER A 258 3.30 -12.14 8.09
C SER A 258 3.22 -12.98 6.82
N TYR A 259 2.03 -13.51 6.56
CA TYR A 259 1.73 -14.24 5.36
C TYR A 259 0.51 -13.60 4.69
N TYR A 260 0.57 -13.51 3.40
CA TYR A 260 -0.49 -12.96 2.58
C TYR A 260 -0.95 -13.97 1.53
N ALA A 261 -2.26 -14.02 1.33
CA ALA A 261 -2.91 -14.73 0.24
C ALA A 261 -4.16 -13.97 -0.21
N THR A 262 -4.73 -14.32 -1.34
CA THR A 262 -6.03 -13.79 -1.76
C THR A 262 -7.18 -14.54 -1.09
N LEU A 263 -6.98 -15.81 -0.74
CA LEU A 263 -7.98 -16.64 -0.06
C LEU A 263 -7.35 -17.31 1.17
N PRO A 264 -8.12 -17.53 2.25
CA PRO A 264 -7.60 -18.17 3.47
C PRO A 264 -6.97 -19.55 3.23
N GLY A 265 -7.52 -20.33 2.29
CA GLY A 265 -7.01 -21.65 1.95
C GLY A 265 -5.66 -21.68 1.20
N GLN A 266 -5.18 -20.52 0.73
CA GLN A 266 -3.88 -20.35 0.06
C GLN A 266 -2.77 -19.94 1.04
N LEU A 267 -3.10 -19.64 2.30
CA LEU A 267 -2.13 -19.37 3.35
C LEU A 267 -1.31 -20.64 3.63
N PRO A 268 -0.08 -20.50 4.14
CA PRO A 268 0.76 -21.66 4.46
C PRO A 268 0.07 -22.65 5.38
N ASN A 269 0.38 -23.93 5.17
CA ASN A 269 -0.13 -25.00 6.03
C ASN A 269 0.50 -24.95 7.43
N GLU A 270 -0.04 -25.75 8.34
CA GLU A 270 0.38 -25.81 9.73
C GLU A 270 1.87 -26.11 9.91
N ASP A 271 2.42 -27.05 9.14
CA ASP A 271 3.83 -27.46 9.27
C ASP A 271 4.78 -26.30 8.96
N VAL A 272 4.47 -25.50 7.94
CA VAL A 272 5.26 -24.31 7.59
C VAL A 272 5.16 -23.26 8.68
N VAL A 273 3.95 -22.93 9.14
CA VAL A 273 3.75 -21.91 10.17
C VAL A 273 4.42 -22.30 11.48
N MET A 274 4.27 -23.56 11.92
CA MET A 274 4.91 -24.05 13.15
C MET A 274 6.43 -24.04 13.06
N LYS A 275 7.00 -24.43 11.92
CA LYS A 275 8.45 -24.36 11.68
C LYS A 275 8.95 -22.91 11.78
N ASP A 276 8.24 -21.98 11.15
CA ASP A 276 8.61 -20.56 11.18
C ASP A 276 8.44 -19.94 12.57
N ILE A 277 7.47 -20.39 13.37
CA ILE A 277 7.33 -20.04 14.78
C ILE A 277 8.56 -20.49 15.59
N GLU A 278 9.06 -21.72 15.38
CA GLU A 278 10.26 -22.18 16.09
C GLU A 278 11.49 -21.35 15.71
N VAL A 279 11.66 -21.01 14.44
CA VAL A 279 12.73 -20.09 13.99
C VAL A 279 12.58 -18.72 14.64
N LEU A 280 11.34 -18.19 14.73
CA LEU A 280 11.07 -16.92 15.40
C LEU A 280 11.46 -16.96 16.88
N LYS A 281 11.11 -18.04 17.59
CA LYS A 281 11.49 -18.26 19.02
C LYS A 281 13.01 -18.28 19.21
N GLU A 282 13.74 -19.01 18.34
CA GLU A 282 15.21 -19.04 18.39
C GLU A 282 15.83 -17.64 18.20
N LYS A 283 15.27 -16.84 17.28
CA LYS A 283 15.71 -15.46 17.06
C LYS A 283 15.42 -14.58 18.27
N LEU A 284 14.25 -14.70 18.88
CA LEU A 284 13.89 -13.96 20.09
C LEU A 284 14.82 -14.28 21.27
N ILE A 285 15.19 -15.56 21.46
CA ILE A 285 16.15 -15.97 22.49
C ILE A 285 17.52 -15.31 22.25
N LYS A 286 18.01 -15.28 21.01
CA LYS A 286 19.27 -14.61 20.67
C LYS A 286 19.21 -13.10 20.89
N LEU A 287 18.08 -12.47 20.55
CA LEU A 287 17.89 -11.03 20.73
C LEU A 287 17.82 -10.60 22.20
N ARG A 288 17.43 -11.48 23.12
CA ARG A 288 17.43 -11.18 24.58
C ARG A 288 18.78 -10.76 25.09
N THR A 289 19.86 -11.35 24.59
CA THR A 289 21.24 -11.11 25.02
C THR A 289 22.05 -10.30 24.02
N ALA A 290 21.47 -9.97 22.85
CA ALA A 290 22.16 -9.21 21.81
C ALA A 290 22.52 -7.80 22.30
N PRO A 291 23.74 -7.32 22.01
CA PRO A 291 24.19 -6.01 22.43
C PRO A 291 23.37 -4.91 21.71
N LEU A 292 23.21 -3.78 22.42
CA LEU A 292 22.63 -2.58 21.81
C LEU A 292 23.60 -2.01 20.76
N ALA A 293 23.05 -1.60 19.64
CA ALA A 293 23.80 -0.89 18.61
C ALA A 293 23.99 0.58 19.01
N GLU A 294 25.18 1.12 18.72
CA GLU A 294 25.44 2.54 18.81
C GLU A 294 25.08 3.26 17.49
N PRO A 295 24.79 4.59 17.52
CA PRO A 295 24.61 5.37 16.31
C PRO A 295 25.78 5.16 15.36
N TYR A 296 25.47 5.01 14.07
CA TYR A 296 26.45 4.61 13.08
C TYR A 296 26.24 5.39 11.78
N THR A 297 27.35 5.78 11.18
CA THR A 297 27.39 6.30 9.81
C THR A 297 28.46 5.54 9.04
N GLY A 298 28.09 4.83 7.97
CA GLY A 298 29.03 4.03 7.20
C GLY A 298 28.35 3.04 6.24
N PRO A 299 29.10 2.12 5.63
CA PRO A 299 28.58 1.21 4.63
C PRO A 299 27.66 0.15 5.20
N ALA A 300 26.62 -0.21 4.44
CA ALA A 300 25.66 -1.23 4.81
C ALA A 300 25.19 -2.08 3.62
N ILE A 301 24.65 -3.25 3.94
CA ILE A 301 23.83 -4.05 3.05
C ILE A 301 22.41 -4.02 3.59
N LEU A 302 21.46 -3.66 2.74
CA LEU A 302 20.04 -3.84 2.97
C LEU A 302 19.62 -5.13 2.27
N HIS A 303 19.23 -6.16 3.04
CA HIS A 303 18.70 -7.39 2.44
C HIS A 303 17.42 -7.11 1.65
N ALA A 304 17.06 -7.97 0.74
CA ALA A 304 16.02 -7.76 -0.26
C ALA A 304 14.71 -7.18 0.29
N ARG A 305 14.17 -7.73 1.38
CA ARG A 305 12.94 -7.22 2.01
C ARG A 305 13.15 -5.83 2.65
N ALA A 306 14.27 -5.64 3.33
CA ALA A 306 14.64 -4.35 3.91
C ALA A 306 14.86 -3.29 2.81
N ALA A 307 15.49 -3.68 1.70
CA ALA A 307 15.68 -2.83 0.52
C ALA A 307 14.34 -2.44 -0.13
N GLY A 308 13.37 -3.36 -0.17
CA GLY A 308 12.02 -3.08 -0.68
C GLY A 308 11.32 -1.98 0.11
N VAL A 309 11.32 -2.08 1.44
CA VAL A 309 10.75 -1.03 2.32
C VAL A 309 11.55 0.28 2.19
N PHE A 310 12.87 0.19 2.11
CA PHE A 310 13.71 1.36 1.89
C PHE A 310 13.31 2.12 0.61
N PHE A 311 13.14 1.44 -0.52
CA PHE A 311 12.67 2.07 -1.75
C PHE A 311 11.24 2.62 -1.64
N HIS A 312 10.36 1.91 -0.94
CA HIS A 312 8.99 2.37 -0.70
C HIS A 312 8.97 3.73 -0.01
N GLU A 313 9.74 3.89 1.07
CA GLU A 313 9.77 5.11 1.87
C GLU A 313 10.57 6.25 1.24
N ILE A 314 11.76 5.97 0.70
CA ILE A 314 12.62 7.04 0.20
C ILE A 314 12.28 7.49 -1.21
N PHE A 315 11.64 6.64 -2.01
CA PHE A 315 11.35 6.91 -3.42
C PHE A 315 9.84 6.86 -3.73
N GLY A 316 9.17 5.79 -3.35
CA GLY A 316 7.80 5.53 -3.76
C GLY A 316 6.86 6.69 -3.46
N HIS A 317 6.83 7.19 -2.23
CA HIS A 317 6.00 8.33 -1.84
C HIS A 317 6.38 9.65 -2.55
N ARG A 318 7.58 9.77 -3.10
CA ARG A 318 8.06 10.98 -3.77
C ARG A 318 7.82 11.00 -5.27
N VAL A 319 7.34 9.89 -5.80
CA VAL A 319 6.90 9.77 -7.20
C VAL A 319 5.39 9.65 -7.33
N GLU A 320 4.64 9.84 -6.25
CA GLU A 320 3.19 10.06 -6.23
C GLU A 320 2.91 11.47 -6.76
N GLY A 321 2.41 11.57 -8.01
CA GLY A 321 2.42 12.80 -8.80
C GLY A 321 1.66 13.98 -8.16
N GLN A 322 0.52 13.73 -7.47
CA GLN A 322 -0.26 14.82 -6.86
C GLN A 322 0.56 15.66 -5.86
N ARG A 323 1.57 15.07 -5.22
CA ARG A 323 2.44 15.79 -4.28
C ARG A 323 3.22 16.93 -4.95
N LEU A 324 3.42 16.85 -6.27
CA LEU A 324 4.09 17.91 -7.03
C LEU A 324 3.18 19.10 -7.29
N LYS A 325 1.87 18.98 -7.10
CA LYS A 325 0.90 20.06 -7.25
C LYS A 325 0.94 21.02 -6.05
N SER A 326 1.15 20.51 -4.84
CA SER A 326 1.22 21.30 -3.61
C SER A 326 2.63 21.85 -3.32
N LYS A 327 2.72 23.12 -2.91
CA LYS A 327 3.98 23.72 -2.43
C LYS A 327 4.38 23.25 -1.03
N PHE A 328 3.43 22.67 -0.29
CA PHE A 328 3.64 22.17 1.08
C PHE A 328 4.16 20.74 1.09
N ASP A 329 4.04 20.01 -0.03
CA ASP A 329 4.63 18.69 -0.20
C ASP A 329 6.06 18.74 -0.73
N GLY A 330 6.81 17.69 -0.42
CA GLY A 330 8.18 17.54 -0.90
C GLY A 330 8.23 17.35 -2.41
N GLN A 331 8.89 18.26 -3.11
CA GLN A 331 9.06 18.22 -4.56
C GLN A 331 10.43 17.65 -4.96
N THR A 332 10.88 16.61 -4.26
CA THR A 332 12.23 16.06 -4.32
C THR A 332 12.68 15.69 -5.73
N PHE A 333 11.79 15.14 -6.54
CA PHE A 333 12.12 14.69 -7.91
C PHE A 333 11.48 15.55 -9.02
N LYS A 334 10.84 16.66 -8.69
CA LYS A 334 10.14 17.51 -9.67
C LYS A 334 10.99 17.89 -10.86
N ASP A 335 12.20 18.37 -10.60
CA ASP A 335 13.12 18.86 -11.61
C ASP A 335 14.15 17.79 -12.05
N LYS A 336 13.86 16.49 -11.78
CA LYS A 336 14.74 15.37 -12.08
C LYS A 336 14.30 14.51 -13.26
N VAL A 337 13.20 14.85 -13.91
CA VAL A 337 12.73 14.13 -15.10
C VAL A 337 13.80 14.17 -16.19
N ASN A 338 14.07 13.02 -16.80
CA ASN A 338 15.15 12.77 -17.75
C ASN A 338 16.58 12.92 -17.20
N GLN A 339 16.74 12.98 -15.86
CA GLN A 339 18.05 12.98 -15.21
C GLN A 339 18.35 11.63 -14.56
N LEU A 340 19.65 11.34 -14.39
CA LEU A 340 20.13 10.17 -13.68
C LEU A 340 19.86 10.37 -12.17
N VAL A 341 19.07 9.47 -11.57
CA VAL A 341 18.73 9.48 -10.14
C VAL A 341 19.19 8.22 -9.41
N LEU A 342 19.49 7.14 -10.13
CA LEU A 342 19.96 5.85 -9.63
C LEU A 342 21.14 5.35 -10.48
N PRO A 343 21.90 4.34 -10.02
CA PRO A 343 22.83 3.61 -10.87
C PRO A 343 22.16 3.13 -12.16
N LYS A 344 22.89 3.21 -13.28
CA LYS A 344 22.35 2.84 -14.61
C LYS A 344 21.88 1.37 -14.71
N SER A 345 22.33 0.52 -13.82
CA SER A 345 21.90 -0.89 -13.75
C SER A 345 20.52 -1.08 -13.13
N LEU A 346 19.97 -0.05 -12.49
CA LEU A 346 18.71 -0.15 -11.76
C LEU A 346 17.56 0.52 -12.52
N SER A 347 16.44 -0.18 -12.57
CA SER A 347 15.14 0.35 -13.02
C SER A 347 14.12 0.19 -11.92
N VAL A 348 13.19 1.13 -11.83
CA VAL A 348 12.10 1.10 -10.85
C VAL A 348 10.77 1.19 -11.56
N LEU A 349 9.92 0.22 -11.34
CA LEU A 349 8.60 0.18 -11.92
C LEU A 349 7.52 -0.12 -10.86
N PHE A 350 6.31 0.29 -11.19
CA PHE A 350 5.10 -0.07 -10.45
C PHE A 350 4.17 -0.83 -11.38
N ASP A 351 3.81 -2.05 -10.99
CA ASP A 351 2.99 -2.92 -11.83
C ASP A 351 1.80 -3.48 -11.06
N PRO A 352 0.68 -2.73 -11.01
CA PRO A 352 -0.54 -3.20 -10.39
C PRO A 352 -1.19 -4.38 -11.11
N THR A 353 -0.78 -4.69 -12.34
CA THR A 353 -1.35 -5.80 -13.13
C THR A 353 -0.70 -7.16 -12.82
N ARG A 354 0.43 -7.14 -12.12
CA ARG A 354 1.17 -8.36 -11.75
C ARG A 354 0.56 -9.00 -10.52
N GLN A 355 0.10 -10.24 -10.65
CA GLN A 355 -0.55 -10.99 -9.58
C GLN A 355 0.43 -11.74 -8.68
N THR A 356 1.55 -12.20 -9.25
CA THR A 356 2.51 -13.08 -8.55
C THR A 356 3.95 -12.72 -8.87
N PHE A 357 4.84 -13.00 -7.92
CA PHE A 357 6.28 -13.01 -8.10
C PHE A 357 6.87 -14.25 -7.40
N ASN A 358 7.63 -15.08 -8.11
CA ASN A 358 8.19 -16.34 -7.59
C ASN A 358 7.15 -17.17 -6.81
N ASN A 359 5.96 -17.35 -7.39
CA ASN A 359 4.80 -18.04 -6.81
C ASN A 359 4.20 -17.41 -5.54
N GLN A 360 4.65 -16.21 -5.12
CA GLN A 360 4.03 -15.46 -4.05
C GLN A 360 2.98 -14.49 -4.64
N LEU A 361 1.82 -14.42 -4.01
CA LEU A 361 0.75 -13.48 -4.36
C LEU A 361 1.14 -12.05 -3.96
N LEU A 362 0.79 -11.07 -4.78
CA LEU A 362 1.13 -9.67 -4.57
C LEU A 362 -0.10 -8.87 -4.12
N ASN A 363 0.00 -8.22 -2.98
CA ASN A 363 -1.09 -7.45 -2.37
C ASN A 363 -1.42 -6.15 -3.10
N GLY A 364 -0.47 -5.59 -3.85
CA GLY A 364 -0.65 -4.38 -4.64
C GLY A 364 -1.31 -4.60 -6.01
N TYR A 365 -1.86 -5.79 -6.29
CA TYR A 365 -2.57 -6.13 -7.53
C TYR A 365 -3.98 -5.55 -7.55
N TYR A 366 -4.38 -4.97 -8.70
CA TYR A 366 -5.75 -4.60 -9.06
C TYR A 366 -5.88 -4.44 -10.58
N GLN A 367 -7.12 -4.48 -11.11
CA GLN A 367 -7.37 -4.32 -12.54
C GLN A 367 -7.76 -2.89 -12.91
N TYR A 368 -8.51 -2.23 -12.04
CA TYR A 368 -8.91 -0.83 -12.16
C TYR A 368 -8.63 -0.13 -10.83
N ASP A 369 -8.16 1.11 -10.90
CA ASP A 369 -7.95 1.94 -9.73
C ASP A 369 -9.28 2.46 -9.15
N ASP A 370 -9.22 3.19 -8.05
CA ASP A 370 -10.41 3.69 -7.35
C ASP A 370 -11.05 4.92 -8.02
N GLU A 371 -10.53 5.34 -9.19
CA GLU A 371 -11.14 6.33 -10.11
C GLU A 371 -11.67 5.68 -11.40
N GLY A 372 -11.73 4.36 -11.45
CA GLY A 372 -12.22 3.60 -12.60
C GLY A 372 -11.26 3.58 -13.79
N VAL A 373 -10.02 3.99 -13.62
CA VAL A 373 -9.00 3.96 -14.67
C VAL A 373 -8.32 2.59 -14.69
N LYS A 374 -8.12 2.03 -15.88
CA LYS A 374 -7.47 0.74 -16.04
C LYS A 374 -6.02 0.78 -15.53
N ALA A 375 -5.68 -0.16 -14.66
CA ALA A 375 -4.35 -0.33 -14.13
C ALA A 375 -3.30 -0.60 -15.23
N ARG A 376 -2.11 0.00 -15.10
CA ARG A 376 -1.01 -0.14 -16.07
C ARG A 376 0.32 -0.26 -15.36
N LYS A 377 1.22 -1.05 -15.94
CA LYS A 377 2.64 -1.02 -15.57
C LYS A 377 3.23 0.35 -15.90
N VAL A 378 3.89 0.97 -14.93
CA VAL A 378 4.56 2.28 -15.08
C VAL A 378 6.04 2.13 -14.75
N THR A 379 6.91 2.32 -15.72
CA THR A 379 8.36 2.39 -15.51
C THR A 379 8.73 3.81 -15.12
N VAL A 380 8.90 4.04 -13.83
CA VAL A 380 9.19 5.37 -13.27
C VAL A 380 10.67 5.73 -13.44
N VAL A 381 11.56 4.77 -13.23
CA VAL A 381 12.99 4.91 -13.53
C VAL A 381 13.41 3.82 -14.51
N GLU A 382 14.03 4.21 -15.61
CA GLU A 382 14.56 3.31 -16.60
C GLU A 382 16.08 3.52 -16.72
N ASN A 383 16.85 2.47 -16.45
CA ASN A 383 18.32 2.52 -16.50
C ASN A 383 18.90 3.72 -15.74
N GLY A 384 18.41 3.91 -14.51
CA GLY A 384 18.80 5.00 -13.61
C GLY A 384 18.19 6.36 -13.91
N ILE A 385 17.47 6.53 -15.02
CA ILE A 385 16.92 7.82 -15.47
C ILE A 385 15.44 7.91 -15.09
N LEU A 386 15.05 8.95 -14.34
CA LEU A 386 13.65 9.23 -14.02
C LEU A 386 12.87 9.60 -15.28
N LYS A 387 11.77 8.91 -15.56
CA LYS A 387 10.94 9.08 -16.77
C LYS A 387 9.61 9.74 -16.50
N THR A 388 8.93 9.34 -15.42
CA THR A 388 7.56 9.72 -15.14
C THR A 388 7.26 9.59 -13.65
N PHE A 389 6.02 9.89 -13.29
CA PHE A 389 5.45 9.75 -11.96
C PHE A 389 4.26 8.79 -11.99
N LEU A 390 3.85 8.30 -10.83
CA LEU A 390 2.54 7.68 -10.66
C LEU A 390 1.47 8.78 -10.74
N MET A 391 0.35 8.49 -11.40
CA MET A 391 -0.68 9.48 -11.68
C MET A 391 -2.07 8.92 -11.37
N SER A 392 -2.83 9.67 -10.58
CA SER A 392 -4.28 9.62 -10.50
C SER A 392 -4.90 10.57 -11.54
N ARG A 393 -6.19 10.83 -11.46
CA ARG A 393 -6.85 11.83 -12.31
C ARG A 393 -6.55 13.29 -11.93
N THR A 394 -5.56 13.51 -11.07
CA THR A 394 -5.03 14.84 -10.73
C THR A 394 -3.81 15.14 -11.60
N PRO A 395 -3.93 15.95 -12.67
CA PRO A 395 -2.82 16.33 -13.53
C PRO A 395 -1.74 17.13 -12.80
N ILE A 396 -0.50 16.97 -13.25
CA ILE A 396 0.63 17.80 -12.86
C ILE A 396 1.33 18.34 -14.10
N GLU A 397 2.26 19.28 -13.91
CA GLU A 397 3.02 19.85 -15.03
C GLU A 397 3.70 18.75 -15.87
N ASN A 398 3.48 18.77 -17.18
CA ASN A 398 3.94 17.82 -18.19
C ASN A 398 3.32 16.41 -18.14
N PHE A 399 2.44 16.12 -17.19
CA PHE A 399 1.76 14.82 -17.06
C PHE A 399 0.25 15.06 -16.85
N SER A 400 -0.51 14.94 -17.93
CA SER A 400 -1.92 15.36 -17.96
C SER A 400 -2.92 14.24 -17.66
N ASN A 401 -2.53 12.97 -17.78
CA ASN A 401 -3.44 11.83 -17.69
C ASN A 401 -3.08 10.89 -16.55
N SER A 402 -4.10 10.21 -16.03
CA SER A 402 -3.93 9.11 -15.09
C SER A 402 -3.18 7.92 -15.74
N ASN A 403 -2.39 7.23 -14.96
CA ASN A 403 -1.81 5.95 -15.35
C ASN A 403 -2.30 4.78 -14.48
N GLY A 404 -3.50 4.95 -13.86
CA GLY A 404 -4.17 3.91 -13.11
C GLY A 404 -3.59 3.70 -11.71
N HIS A 405 -3.19 4.78 -11.04
CA HIS A 405 -2.68 4.75 -9.66
C HIS A 405 -3.47 5.64 -8.70
N GLY A 406 -4.72 5.99 -9.04
CA GLY A 406 -5.65 6.64 -8.12
C GLY A 406 -6.19 5.62 -7.10
N ARG A 407 -5.82 5.74 -5.81
CA ARG A 407 -6.18 4.73 -4.82
C ARG A 407 -6.60 5.34 -3.49
N ALA A 408 -7.54 4.69 -2.82
CA ALA A 408 -8.01 5.07 -1.50
C ALA A 408 -8.57 3.88 -0.72
N GLU A 409 -8.57 4.01 0.58
CA GLU A 409 -9.45 3.27 1.48
C GLU A 409 -10.92 3.61 1.21
N ALA A 410 -11.86 2.78 1.65
CA ALA A 410 -13.28 2.95 1.35
C ALA A 410 -13.82 4.34 1.74
N GLU A 411 -13.35 4.87 2.85
CA GLU A 411 -13.86 6.11 3.45
C GLU A 411 -13.10 7.37 3.04
N ALA A 412 -11.99 7.25 2.30
CA ALA A 412 -11.09 8.35 2.00
C ALA A 412 -11.19 8.85 0.56
N ASP A 413 -10.77 10.09 0.32
CA ASP A 413 -10.59 10.66 -1.01
C ASP A 413 -9.47 9.96 -1.77
N VAL A 414 -9.62 9.85 -3.09
CA VAL A 414 -8.62 9.22 -3.94
C VAL A 414 -7.45 10.16 -4.20
N VAL A 415 -6.24 9.66 -3.97
CA VAL A 415 -5.00 10.31 -4.42
C VAL A 415 -4.10 9.29 -5.12
N THR A 416 -3.01 9.76 -5.69
CA THR A 416 -2.03 8.84 -6.30
C THR A 416 -1.31 8.04 -5.23
N ARG A 417 -1.28 6.70 -5.36
CA ARG A 417 -0.61 5.80 -4.41
C ARG A 417 0.18 4.71 -5.14
N GLN A 418 1.16 4.16 -4.42
CA GLN A 418 1.94 3.03 -4.87
C GLN A 418 1.09 1.76 -5.06
N SER A 419 1.60 0.82 -5.86
CA SER A 419 1.02 -0.52 -6.10
C SER A 419 2.04 -1.62 -5.77
N ASN A 420 2.37 -2.50 -6.74
CA ASN A 420 3.53 -3.39 -6.65
C ASN A 420 4.76 -2.64 -7.13
N LEU A 421 5.58 -2.15 -6.20
CA LEU A 421 6.90 -1.57 -6.46
C LEU A 421 7.88 -2.70 -6.80
N ILE A 422 8.61 -2.58 -7.91
CA ILE A 422 9.57 -3.58 -8.36
C ILE A 422 10.88 -2.90 -8.74
N ILE A 423 11.98 -3.35 -8.15
CA ILE A 423 13.32 -2.93 -8.48
C ILE A 423 13.96 -4.00 -9.36
N GLU A 424 14.31 -3.63 -10.58
CA GLU A 424 15.03 -4.49 -11.51
C GLU A 424 16.50 -4.10 -11.56
N ASN A 425 17.39 -5.09 -11.62
CA ASN A 425 18.84 -4.90 -11.72
C ASN A 425 19.39 -5.69 -12.89
N GLU A 426 20.03 -5.00 -13.86
CA GLU A 426 20.65 -5.62 -15.02
C GLU A 426 22.07 -6.15 -14.73
N LYS A 427 22.75 -5.56 -13.75
CA LYS A 427 24.12 -5.93 -13.39
C LYS A 427 24.13 -6.80 -12.15
N VAL A 428 24.06 -8.09 -12.36
CA VAL A 428 24.00 -9.10 -11.30
C VAL A 428 25.31 -9.20 -10.51
N VAL A 429 25.22 -9.06 -9.19
CA VAL A 429 26.29 -9.29 -8.22
C VAL A 429 25.72 -10.20 -7.14
N ASP A 430 26.41 -11.24 -6.72
CA ASP A 430 25.93 -12.09 -5.63
C ASP A 430 26.13 -11.45 -4.24
N MET A 431 25.43 -11.97 -3.24
CA MET A 431 25.53 -11.49 -1.84
C MET A 431 26.96 -11.56 -1.30
N ALA A 432 27.77 -12.56 -1.71
CA ALA A 432 29.16 -12.67 -1.28
C ALA A 432 30.01 -11.50 -1.80
N ASN A 433 29.74 -11.04 -3.02
CA ASN A 433 30.40 -9.86 -3.58
C ASN A 433 29.89 -8.57 -2.94
N LEU A 434 28.59 -8.44 -2.59
CA LEU A 434 28.11 -7.29 -1.78
C LEU A 434 28.86 -7.21 -0.44
N ARG A 435 29.06 -8.35 0.25
CA ARG A 435 29.84 -8.41 1.49
C ARG A 435 31.30 -7.99 1.29
N LYS A 436 31.93 -8.38 0.17
CA LYS A 436 33.31 -7.93 -0.16
C LYS A 436 33.37 -6.43 -0.36
N LEU A 437 32.39 -5.83 -1.07
CA LEU A 437 32.30 -4.39 -1.25
C LEU A 437 32.17 -3.66 0.08
N LEU A 438 31.28 -4.12 0.96
CA LEU A 438 31.10 -3.59 2.31
C LEU A 438 32.39 -3.63 3.11
N ILE A 439 33.07 -4.79 3.17
CA ILE A 439 34.32 -4.97 3.92
C ILE A 439 35.42 -4.08 3.35
N ALA A 440 35.55 -3.98 2.01
CA ALA A 440 36.53 -3.13 1.36
C ALA A 440 36.32 -1.64 1.69
N GLN A 441 35.07 -1.17 1.70
CA GLN A 441 34.75 0.20 2.08
C GLN A 441 35.01 0.46 3.57
N CYS A 442 34.65 -0.47 4.46
CA CYS A 442 34.98 -0.37 5.88
C CYS A 442 36.49 -0.24 6.12
N LYS A 443 37.31 -1.06 5.44
CA LYS A 443 38.78 -0.98 5.52
C LYS A 443 39.31 0.38 5.03
N LYS A 444 38.74 0.90 3.92
CA LYS A 444 39.12 2.22 3.37
C LYS A 444 38.84 3.36 4.34
N GLU A 445 37.77 3.25 5.14
CA GLU A 445 37.34 4.25 6.12
C GLU A 445 37.84 3.95 7.54
N ASN A 446 38.73 2.97 7.72
CA ASN A 446 39.26 2.51 9.04
C ASN A 446 38.16 2.09 10.02
N MET A 447 37.05 1.54 9.51
CA MET A 447 35.93 1.04 10.29
C MET A 447 36.17 -0.43 10.68
N LYS A 448 35.68 -0.82 11.86
CA LYS A 448 35.80 -2.22 12.36
C LYS A 448 34.75 -3.15 11.74
N TYR A 449 33.61 -2.61 11.34
CA TYR A 449 32.45 -3.35 10.81
C TYR A 449 31.57 -2.47 9.93
N GLY A 450 30.73 -3.11 9.12
CA GLY A 450 29.57 -2.53 8.47
C GLY A 450 28.29 -3.24 8.91
N TYR A 451 27.11 -2.68 8.60
CA TYR A 451 25.84 -3.31 8.95
C TYR A 451 25.25 -4.13 7.82
N LEU A 452 24.54 -5.21 8.19
CA LEU A 452 23.61 -5.95 7.37
C LEU A 452 22.22 -5.86 8.02
N PHE A 453 21.29 -5.20 7.37
CA PHE A 453 19.88 -5.15 7.77
C PHE A 453 19.14 -6.28 7.07
N MET A 454 18.81 -7.35 7.83
CA MET A 454 18.18 -8.55 7.29
C MET A 454 16.67 -8.41 7.18
N GLU A 455 16.02 -7.92 8.26
CA GLU A 455 14.57 -7.81 8.34
C GLU A 455 14.16 -6.46 8.93
N VAL A 456 12.99 -6.00 8.50
CA VAL A 456 12.37 -4.75 8.95
C VAL A 456 10.89 -4.96 9.23
N LEU A 457 10.35 -4.22 10.19
CA LEU A 457 8.92 -4.19 10.48
C LEU A 457 8.16 -3.37 9.43
N GLY A 458 8.75 -2.29 8.96
CA GLY A 458 8.19 -1.30 8.08
C GLY A 458 8.97 0.01 8.19
N GLY A 459 8.37 1.10 7.78
CA GLY A 459 8.96 2.42 7.87
C GLY A 459 7.91 3.51 7.80
N PHE A 460 8.36 4.75 7.86
CA PHE A 460 7.57 5.89 7.47
C PHE A 460 8.46 6.98 6.84
N THR A 461 7.84 7.88 6.09
CA THR A 461 8.52 9.02 5.51
C THR A 461 7.67 10.28 5.66
N ASN A 462 8.34 11.40 5.94
CA ASN A 462 7.70 12.70 5.86
C ASN A 462 7.93 13.28 4.45
N THR A 463 6.85 13.59 3.75
CA THR A 463 6.88 14.24 2.43
C THR A 463 6.64 15.73 2.51
N GLY A 464 6.09 16.23 3.61
CA GLY A 464 5.78 17.64 3.80
C GLY A 464 7.02 18.52 3.97
N ARG A 465 6.91 19.81 3.61
CA ARG A 465 8.00 20.80 3.76
C ARG A 465 8.05 21.47 5.12
N VAL A 466 7.02 21.31 5.93
CA VAL A 466 6.91 21.93 7.27
C VAL A 466 7.87 21.29 8.27
N MET A 467 8.28 20.05 8.00
CA MET A 467 9.25 19.29 8.79
C MET A 467 10.41 18.82 7.90
N PRO A 468 11.57 18.46 8.48
CA PRO A 468 12.66 17.89 7.69
C PRO A 468 12.16 16.70 6.87
N ASN A 469 12.48 16.71 5.57
CA ASN A 469 12.18 15.61 4.65
C ASN A 469 13.07 14.41 4.99
N ALA A 470 12.62 13.59 5.94
CA ALA A 470 13.34 12.45 6.48
C ALA A 470 12.49 11.18 6.38
N PHE A 471 13.16 10.04 6.41
CA PHE A 471 12.52 8.74 6.55
C PHE A 471 13.08 8.03 7.78
N ASN A 472 12.31 7.07 8.28
CA ASN A 472 12.73 6.14 9.31
C ASN A 472 12.26 4.73 8.95
N ILE A 473 13.15 3.75 9.06
CA ILE A 473 12.85 2.33 8.87
C ILE A 473 13.15 1.64 10.19
N PHE A 474 12.30 0.68 10.56
CA PHE A 474 12.37 -0.07 11.81
C PHE A 474 12.95 -1.47 11.61
N PRO A 475 14.29 -1.64 11.69
CA PRO A 475 14.88 -2.96 11.58
C PRO A 475 14.53 -3.84 12.78
N THR A 476 14.33 -5.11 12.50
CA THR A 476 14.08 -6.14 13.52
C THR A 476 15.22 -7.14 13.62
N GLU A 477 16.04 -7.28 12.58
CA GLU A 477 17.19 -8.19 12.55
C GLU A 477 18.37 -7.49 11.86
N VAL A 478 19.41 -7.17 12.63
CA VAL A 478 20.60 -6.42 12.17
C VAL A 478 21.87 -7.11 12.62
N TYR A 479 22.85 -7.24 11.71
CA TYR A 479 24.15 -7.83 12.01
C TYR A 479 25.28 -6.85 11.75
N ARG A 480 26.32 -6.89 12.62
CA ARG A 480 27.64 -6.33 12.32
C ARG A 480 28.44 -7.34 11.51
N ILE A 481 28.92 -6.92 10.35
CA ILE A 481 29.85 -7.70 9.52
C ILE A 481 31.25 -7.13 9.78
N TYR A 482 32.10 -7.91 10.42
CA TYR A 482 33.43 -7.46 10.82
C TYR A 482 34.49 -7.59 9.70
N VAL A 483 35.41 -6.63 9.65
CA VAL A 483 36.48 -6.59 8.63
C VAL A 483 37.61 -7.60 8.89
N ASP A 484 37.74 -8.13 10.11
CA ASP A 484 38.74 -9.11 10.54
C ASP A 484 38.31 -10.56 10.30
N GLY A 485 37.08 -10.79 9.78
CA GLY A 485 36.57 -12.11 9.43
C GLY A 485 36.00 -12.93 10.59
N ARG A 486 35.85 -12.34 11.80
CA ARG A 486 35.10 -12.99 12.87
C ARG A 486 33.64 -13.19 12.47
N PRO A 487 32.88 -14.08 13.13
CA PRO A 487 31.45 -14.28 12.88
C PRO A 487 30.63 -12.98 12.97
N ASP A 488 29.57 -12.88 12.16
CA ASP A 488 28.61 -11.79 12.23
C ASP A 488 27.96 -11.73 13.61
N GLU A 489 27.79 -10.53 14.16
CA GLU A 489 27.22 -10.30 15.48
C GLU A 489 25.81 -9.71 15.34
N LEU A 490 24.81 -10.41 15.85
CA LEU A 490 23.44 -9.90 15.97
C LEU A 490 23.40 -8.74 16.97
N VAL A 491 22.76 -7.63 16.58
CA VAL A 491 22.58 -6.43 17.43
C VAL A 491 21.14 -5.96 17.39
N ARG A 492 20.76 -5.13 18.36
CA ARG A 492 19.40 -4.57 18.48
C ARG A 492 19.40 -3.07 18.82
N GLY A 493 18.22 -2.47 18.79
CA GLY A 493 18.02 -1.09 19.25
C GLY A 493 18.53 -0.03 18.28
N VAL A 494 18.41 -0.26 16.98
CA VAL A 494 18.83 0.68 15.92
C VAL A 494 17.69 0.91 14.94
N ASP A 495 17.50 2.19 14.54
CA ASP A 495 16.66 2.59 13.44
C ASP A 495 17.51 3.14 12.29
N LEU A 496 17.11 2.86 11.06
CA LEU A 496 17.73 3.40 9.86
C LEU A 496 17.05 4.72 9.51
N ILE A 497 17.81 5.80 9.47
CA ILE A 497 17.32 7.16 9.21
C ILE A 497 18.09 7.81 8.07
N GLY A 498 17.57 8.92 7.54
CA GLY A 498 18.28 9.73 6.57
C GLY A 498 17.39 10.62 5.73
N THR A 499 18.02 11.32 4.78
CA THR A 499 17.32 12.11 3.77
C THR A 499 17.32 11.37 2.43
N PRO A 500 16.19 11.35 1.70
CA PRO A 500 16.03 10.52 0.52
C PRO A 500 17.09 10.70 -0.57
N LEU A 501 17.36 11.94 -1.01
CA LEU A 501 18.31 12.18 -2.10
C LEU A 501 19.76 11.79 -1.75
N ALA A 502 20.17 12.05 -0.51
CA ALA A 502 21.51 11.69 -0.06
C ALA A 502 21.72 10.17 -0.08
N MET A 503 20.72 9.44 0.44
CA MET A 503 20.78 7.97 0.51
C MET A 503 20.68 7.32 -0.88
N PHE A 504 19.89 7.88 -1.80
CA PHE A 504 19.80 7.39 -3.17
C PHE A 504 21.16 7.43 -3.89
N ALA A 505 21.90 8.50 -3.72
CA ALA A 505 23.22 8.67 -4.32
C ALA A 505 24.27 7.66 -3.81
N GLU A 506 24.04 7.07 -2.65
CA GLU A 506 24.96 6.14 -2.00
C GLU A 506 24.70 4.66 -2.36
N ILE A 507 23.64 4.34 -3.13
CA ILE A 507 23.41 2.99 -3.67
C ILE A 507 24.46 2.69 -4.74
N GLN A 508 25.23 1.59 -4.58
CA GLN A 508 26.35 1.27 -5.47
C GLN A 508 26.17 -0.04 -6.24
N ALA A 509 25.52 -1.03 -5.64
CA ALA A 509 25.32 -2.35 -6.25
C ALA A 509 24.07 -3.03 -5.69
N ALA A 510 23.56 -3.97 -6.45
CA ALA A 510 22.45 -4.82 -6.05
C ALA A 510 22.74 -6.30 -6.39
N ASP A 511 22.18 -7.24 -5.63
CA ASP A 511 22.33 -8.66 -5.90
C ASP A 511 21.34 -9.18 -6.96
N ASP A 512 21.32 -10.50 -7.15
CA ASP A 512 20.50 -11.20 -8.15
C ASP A 512 19.20 -11.81 -7.59
N LYS A 513 18.98 -11.68 -6.29
CA LYS A 513 17.85 -12.34 -5.61
C LYS A 513 16.88 -11.32 -5.03
N SER A 514 15.78 -11.15 -5.74
CA SER A 514 14.69 -10.33 -5.23
C SER A 514 13.75 -11.11 -4.34
N GLU A 515 13.31 -10.48 -3.25
CA GLU A 515 12.29 -10.99 -2.34
C GLU A 515 11.11 -10.02 -2.24
N VAL A 516 10.01 -10.52 -1.70
CA VAL A 516 8.74 -9.82 -1.60
C VAL A 516 8.52 -9.35 -0.17
N PHE A 517 8.33 -8.05 0.01
CA PHE A 517 7.75 -7.47 1.21
C PHE A 517 6.30 -7.06 0.91
N THR A 518 5.36 -7.59 1.67
CA THR A 518 3.93 -7.34 1.50
C THR A 518 3.40 -6.57 2.69
N GLY A 519 2.59 -5.54 2.44
CA GLY A 519 2.07 -4.72 3.52
C GLY A 519 0.93 -3.79 3.09
N PHE A 520 0.67 -2.83 3.95
CA PHE A 520 -0.24 -1.71 3.72
C PHE A 520 0.51 -0.39 3.86
N CYS A 521 0.17 0.55 3.01
CA CYS A 521 0.76 1.88 3.00
C CYS A 521 -0.28 2.90 3.47
N GLY A 522 -0.02 3.54 4.61
CA GLY A 522 -0.86 4.61 5.14
C GLY A 522 -0.43 5.98 4.62
N ALA A 523 -1.37 6.78 4.13
CA ALA A 523 -1.18 8.19 3.80
C ALA A 523 -2.53 8.92 3.82
N GLU A 524 -2.63 10.10 3.21
CA GLU A 524 -3.83 10.95 3.23
C GLU A 524 -5.10 10.29 2.68
N SER A 525 -4.97 9.30 1.80
CA SER A 525 -6.11 8.51 1.29
C SER A 525 -6.38 7.22 2.09
N GLY A 526 -5.93 7.16 3.33
CA GLY A 526 -6.07 5.98 4.19
C GLY A 526 -5.04 4.89 3.87
N SER A 527 -5.36 3.67 4.24
CA SER A 527 -4.50 2.49 4.13
C SER A 527 -4.77 1.75 2.82
N VAL A 528 -3.78 1.64 1.94
CA VAL A 528 -3.90 0.89 0.69
C VAL A 528 -2.92 -0.29 0.65
N PRO A 529 -3.35 -1.45 0.12
CA PRO A 529 -2.49 -2.62 0.01
C PRO A 529 -1.37 -2.39 -1.01
N VAL A 530 -0.14 -2.77 -0.65
CA VAL A 530 1.06 -2.60 -1.46
C VAL A 530 1.99 -3.80 -1.37
N THR A 531 2.90 -3.89 -2.32
CA THR A 531 4.01 -4.85 -2.30
C THR A 531 5.28 -4.14 -2.74
N ALA A 532 6.42 -4.48 -2.15
CA ALA A 532 7.73 -4.04 -2.60
C ALA A 532 8.62 -5.26 -2.90
N ILE A 533 9.17 -5.30 -4.10
CA ILE A 533 10.03 -6.37 -4.60
C ILE A 533 11.37 -5.75 -4.93
N SER A 534 12.42 -6.20 -4.26
CA SER A 534 13.75 -5.65 -4.44
C SER A 534 14.82 -6.73 -4.31
N PRO A 535 15.93 -6.63 -5.03
CA PRO A 535 17.17 -7.31 -4.68
C PRO A 535 17.80 -6.68 -3.43
N SER A 536 18.77 -7.36 -2.82
CA SER A 536 19.57 -6.77 -1.75
C SER A 536 20.49 -5.69 -2.32
N LEU A 537 20.70 -4.64 -1.53
CA LEU A 537 21.47 -3.46 -1.95
C LEU A 537 22.72 -3.31 -1.09
N TYR A 538 23.84 -2.97 -1.74
CA TYR A 538 24.98 -2.38 -1.08
C TYR A 538 24.86 -0.86 -1.17
N VAL A 539 24.84 -0.21 0.01
CA VAL A 539 24.80 1.25 0.16
C VAL A 539 26.10 1.68 0.83
N LYS A 540 26.83 2.58 0.15
CA LYS A 540 28.15 3.01 0.61
C LYS A 540 28.10 3.76 1.95
N ARG A 541 27.00 4.47 2.21
CA ARG A 541 26.83 5.24 3.43
C ARG A 541 25.36 5.27 3.84
N ILE A 542 25.09 4.80 5.06
CA ILE A 542 23.80 4.93 5.73
C ILE A 542 23.99 5.65 7.05
N GLU A 543 22.90 6.14 7.61
CA GLU A 543 22.87 6.71 8.96
C GLU A 543 21.88 5.95 9.82
N THR A 544 22.27 5.72 11.08
CA THR A 544 21.38 5.10 12.06
C THR A 544 21.31 5.95 13.32
N GLN A 545 20.17 5.86 13.99
CA GLN A 545 20.01 6.37 15.34
C GLN A 545 19.71 5.24 16.31
N LYS A 546 19.94 5.51 17.59
CA LYS A 546 19.52 4.61 18.66
C LYS A 546 17.99 4.62 18.72
N LYS A 547 17.39 3.43 18.66
CA LYS A 547 15.95 3.28 18.86
C LYS A 547 15.58 3.80 20.24
N MET A 548 14.48 4.52 20.36
CA MET A 548 13.92 4.87 21.65
C MET A 548 13.54 3.58 22.38
N VAL A 549 14.37 3.22 23.37
CA VAL A 549 14.07 2.10 24.26
C VAL A 549 13.05 2.62 25.27
N THR A 550 11.88 2.00 25.29
CA THR A 550 10.94 2.20 26.38
C THR A 550 11.53 1.43 27.56
N GLN A 551 12.26 2.11 28.44
CA GLN A 551 12.66 1.50 29.74
C GLN A 551 11.36 1.23 30.50
N VAL A 552 10.84 0.04 30.30
CA VAL A 552 9.78 -0.46 31.16
C VAL A 552 10.46 -0.92 32.42
N GLU A 553 10.18 -0.28 33.55
CA GLU A 553 10.59 -0.74 34.87
C GLU A 553 10.28 -2.23 35.02
N LYS A 554 11.17 -2.98 35.65
CA LYS A 554 10.90 -4.41 35.93
C LYS A 554 9.56 -4.51 36.64
N PRO A 555 8.65 -5.42 36.23
CA PRO A 555 7.37 -5.55 36.89
C PRO A 555 7.57 -5.90 38.37
N LEU A 556 6.81 -5.24 39.24
CA LEU A 556 6.83 -5.53 40.68
C LEU A 556 6.34 -6.95 40.98
N LEU A 557 5.44 -7.46 40.14
CA LEU A 557 4.88 -8.81 40.31
C LEU A 557 5.68 -9.81 39.47
N THR A 558 5.94 -10.96 40.05
CA THR A 558 6.52 -12.09 39.33
C THR A 558 5.49 -12.63 38.33
N LYS A 559 5.94 -12.96 37.11
CA LYS A 559 5.06 -13.54 36.13
C LYS A 559 4.52 -14.91 36.60
N PRO A 560 3.24 -15.25 36.41
CA PRO A 560 2.66 -16.52 36.84
C PRO A 560 3.43 -17.76 36.39
N SER A 561 4.01 -17.73 35.18
CA SER A 561 4.84 -18.83 34.67
C SER A 561 6.17 -19.02 35.38
N ASP A 562 6.65 -18.02 36.12
CA ASP A 562 7.95 -18.02 36.80
C ASP A 562 7.82 -18.40 38.28
N THR A 563 6.59 -18.43 38.81
CA THR A 563 6.31 -18.81 40.20
C THR A 563 6.31 -20.34 40.45
N ASN A 564 6.30 -21.13 39.37
CA ASN A 564 6.25 -22.59 39.42
C ASN A 564 7.61 -23.27 39.08
N LYS A 565 8.73 -22.53 39.16
CA LYS A 565 10.10 -23.06 39.00
C LYS A 565 10.85 -23.10 40.30
#